data_687613d9eaa7654608cf9c4ccd99fbdd
#
_entry.id   687613d9eaa7654608cf9c4ccd99fbdd
#
_cell.length_a   1.000
_cell.length_b   1.000
_cell.length_c   1.000
_cell.angle_alpha   90.00
_cell.angle_beta   90.00
_cell.angle_gamma   90.00
#
_symmetry.space_group_name_H-M   'P 1'
#
loop_
_entity.id
_entity.type
_entity.pdbx_description
1 polymer ?
#
loop_
_entity_poly.entity_id
_entity_poly.type
_entity_poly.pdbx_seq_one_letter_code
_entity_poly.pdbx_strand_id
1 'polypeptide(L)'
;MPDAYRVLEICGEGRTDIGNVVSPTKSRTEPQPPTEGVVPVLLHKLCGEPATMRVVCSAVPHLQGKTLRQKVIFAKQKAFYNRYAGAVFVMDSEGNPCRLVELSKGRDAAYREFPMAVGIAHPCIEAWLLVDSLAIARALGLSNPPVVRSNPENLPAPRANRDHNPKRVLAICAGRSAKAISSKEATLIALAITDLAALRNRCPVGFEPFAQEIEERIAPLFR
;
A
#
# COMPACT_ATOMS: atom_id res chain seq x y z
N MET A 1 -32.08 -0.82 6.09
CA MET A 1 -31.45 -0.16 4.93
C MET A 1 -30.15 -0.88 4.69
N PRO A 2 -29.75 -1.23 3.46
CA PRO A 2 -28.43 -1.79 3.25
C PRO A 2 -27.41 -0.77 3.76
N ASP A 3 -26.42 -1.25 4.53
CA ASP A 3 -25.37 -0.42 5.11
C ASP A 3 -24.71 0.41 4.00
N ALA A 4 -24.75 1.72 4.14
CA ALA A 4 -24.16 2.61 3.15
C ALA A 4 -22.67 2.35 3.06
N TYR A 5 -22.14 2.15 1.85
CA TYR A 5 -20.71 1.98 1.64
C TYR A 5 -19.92 3.17 2.18
N ARG A 6 -18.80 2.87 2.82
CA ARG A 6 -17.82 3.86 3.24
C ARG A 6 -16.66 3.85 2.26
N VAL A 7 -16.43 4.98 1.61
CA VAL A 7 -15.41 5.12 0.56
C VAL A 7 -14.13 5.69 1.14
N LEU A 8 -13.00 5.07 0.84
CA LEU A 8 -11.67 5.59 1.15
C LEU A 8 -10.95 6.00 -0.13
N GLU A 9 -10.24 7.13 -0.09
CA GLU A 9 -9.24 7.43 -1.12
C GLU A 9 -7.90 6.79 -0.75
N ILE A 10 -7.34 6.00 -1.65
CA ILE A 10 -6.01 5.41 -1.49
C ILE A 10 -5.07 6.04 -2.52
N CYS A 11 -3.99 6.63 -2.03
CA CYS A 11 -2.94 7.22 -2.85
C CYS A 11 -1.66 6.38 -2.77
N GLY A 12 -1.10 6.00 -3.92
CA GLY A 12 0.14 5.23 -4.04
C GLY A 12 0.90 5.57 -5.31
N GLU A 13 2.11 5.03 -5.49
CA GLU A 13 2.97 5.41 -6.61
C GLU A 13 2.53 4.81 -7.95
N GLY A 14 1.96 3.60 -7.95
CA GLY A 14 1.62 2.92 -9.18
C GLY A 14 0.60 1.79 -9.03
N ARG A 15 0.34 1.08 -10.13
CA ARG A 15 -0.65 0.00 -10.20
C ARG A 15 -0.33 -1.20 -9.29
N THR A 16 0.93 -1.47 -9.03
CA THR A 16 1.32 -2.53 -8.09
C THR A 16 0.82 -2.20 -6.70
N ASP A 17 0.96 -0.94 -6.30
CA ASP A 17 0.63 -0.50 -4.95
C ASP A 17 -0.89 -0.41 -4.75
N ILE A 18 -1.60 0.23 -5.67
CA ILE A 18 -3.00 0.63 -5.49
C ILE A 18 -3.98 0.05 -6.51
N GLY A 19 -3.53 -0.80 -7.45
CA GLY A 19 -4.40 -1.43 -8.45
C GLY A 19 -4.87 -0.47 -9.54
N ASN A 20 -6.16 -0.44 -9.81
CA ASN A 20 -6.75 0.43 -10.82
C ASN A 20 -6.67 1.91 -10.40
N VAL A 21 -5.82 2.64 -11.09
CA VAL A 21 -5.61 4.07 -10.87
C VAL A 21 -6.62 4.87 -11.67
N VAL A 22 -7.24 5.84 -11.00
CA VAL A 22 -8.05 6.84 -11.68
C VAL A 22 -7.16 7.67 -12.59
N SER A 23 -7.47 7.70 -13.87
CA SER A 23 -6.86 8.67 -14.80
C SER A 23 -7.28 10.09 -14.39
N PRO A 24 -6.36 11.06 -14.39
CA PRO A 24 -6.69 12.45 -14.07
C PRO A 24 -7.75 13.07 -15.01
N THR A 25 -7.98 12.44 -16.16
CA THR A 25 -8.98 12.87 -17.15
C THR A 25 -10.38 12.30 -16.89
N LYS A 26 -10.54 11.31 -15.99
CA LYS A 26 -11.86 10.77 -15.62
C LYS A 26 -12.38 11.50 -14.40
N SER A 27 -13.44 12.27 -14.57
CA SER A 27 -14.03 13.15 -13.55
C SER A 27 -14.75 12.42 -12.41
N ARG A 28 -15.08 11.16 -12.54
CA ARG A 28 -15.65 10.30 -11.49
C ARG A 28 -15.21 8.86 -11.71
N THR A 29 -14.65 8.25 -10.68
CA THR A 29 -14.39 6.82 -10.62
C THR A 29 -15.39 6.22 -9.65
N GLU A 30 -16.06 5.17 -10.09
CA GLU A 30 -16.92 4.41 -9.21
C GLU A 30 -16.09 3.75 -8.10
N PRO A 31 -16.51 3.85 -6.84
CA PRO A 31 -15.86 3.17 -5.75
C PRO A 31 -15.87 1.65 -5.96
N GLN A 32 -14.70 1.02 -5.86
CA GLN A 32 -14.50 -0.40 -6.09
C GLN A 32 -14.26 -1.14 -4.76
N PRO A 33 -14.57 -2.45 -4.68
CA PRO A 33 -14.11 -3.25 -3.55
C PRO A 33 -12.56 -3.27 -3.52
N PRO A 34 -11.93 -3.39 -2.32
CA PRO A 34 -10.47 -3.31 -2.16
C PRO A 34 -9.77 -4.64 -2.54
N THR A 35 -9.99 -5.11 -3.77
CA THR A 35 -9.52 -6.42 -4.26
C THR A 35 -8.35 -6.33 -5.22
N GLU A 36 -7.93 -5.12 -5.59
CA GLU A 36 -6.82 -4.89 -6.51
C GLU A 36 -5.77 -3.95 -5.90
N GLY A 37 -4.49 -4.26 -6.12
CA GLY A 37 -3.36 -3.57 -5.55
C GLY A 37 -2.98 -4.09 -4.16
N VAL A 38 -1.70 -3.98 -3.83
CA VAL A 38 -1.16 -4.48 -2.55
C VAL A 38 -1.74 -3.72 -1.36
N VAL A 39 -1.75 -2.39 -1.43
CA VAL A 39 -2.21 -1.53 -0.33
C VAL A 39 -3.70 -1.69 -0.04
N PRO A 40 -4.63 -1.64 -1.03
CA PRO A 40 -6.04 -1.88 -0.77
C PRO A 40 -6.33 -3.23 -0.12
N VAL A 41 -5.67 -4.30 -0.58
CA VAL A 41 -5.83 -5.64 -0.04
C VAL A 41 -5.35 -5.73 1.41
N LEU A 42 -4.14 -5.25 1.71
CA LEU A 42 -3.60 -5.29 3.07
C LEU A 42 -4.38 -4.37 4.03
N LEU A 43 -4.81 -3.19 3.56
CA LEU A 43 -5.70 -2.29 4.30
C LEU A 43 -7.01 -2.99 4.67
N HIS A 44 -7.66 -3.67 3.72
CA HIS A 44 -8.91 -4.38 3.96
C HIS A 44 -8.74 -5.44 5.06
N LYS A 45 -7.65 -6.21 5.03
CA LYS A 45 -7.29 -7.18 6.07
C LYS A 45 -7.05 -6.52 7.43
N LEU A 46 -6.30 -5.41 7.48
CA LEU A 46 -6.05 -4.66 8.71
C LEU A 46 -7.34 -4.12 9.34
N CYS A 47 -8.34 -3.79 8.54
CA CYS A 47 -9.65 -3.34 9.02
C CYS A 47 -10.63 -4.48 9.37
N GLY A 48 -10.22 -5.76 9.29
CA GLY A 48 -11.08 -6.91 9.57
C GLY A 48 -12.05 -7.25 8.43
N GLU A 49 -11.67 -6.93 7.20
CA GLU A 49 -12.38 -7.28 5.95
C GLU A 49 -13.85 -6.78 5.89
N PRO A 50 -14.14 -5.52 6.20
CA PRO A 50 -15.50 -5.02 6.24
C PRO A 50 -16.15 -4.99 4.86
N ALA A 51 -17.32 -5.62 4.71
CA ALA A 51 -18.07 -5.68 3.44
C ALA A 51 -18.49 -4.30 2.92
N THR A 52 -18.60 -3.31 3.81
CA THR A 52 -18.97 -1.93 3.49
C THR A 52 -17.84 -1.08 2.93
N MET A 53 -16.59 -1.55 2.99
CA MET A 53 -15.44 -0.80 2.47
C MET A 53 -15.46 -0.73 0.95
N ARG A 54 -15.26 0.48 0.43
CA ARG A 54 -14.98 0.74 -0.99
C ARG A 54 -13.80 1.67 -1.11
N VAL A 55 -13.08 1.58 -2.21
CA VAL A 55 -11.87 2.37 -2.45
C VAL A 55 -11.93 3.12 -3.77
N VAL A 56 -11.29 4.28 -3.79
CA VAL A 56 -10.94 5.03 -5.00
C VAL A 56 -9.43 5.23 -4.97
N CYS A 57 -8.73 4.85 -6.02
CA CYS A 57 -7.28 4.86 -6.06
C CYS A 57 -6.73 6.00 -6.92
N SER A 58 -5.77 6.76 -6.39
CA SER A 58 -5.12 7.90 -7.08
C SER A 58 -3.61 7.74 -7.07
N ALA A 59 -2.97 7.88 -8.25
CA ALA A 59 -1.52 7.84 -8.32
C ALA A 59 -0.89 9.12 -7.77
N VAL A 60 0.09 8.99 -6.89
CA VAL A 60 0.84 10.11 -6.29
C VAL A 60 1.45 11.06 -7.34
N PRO A 61 2.01 10.59 -8.48
CA PRO A 61 2.49 11.49 -9.52
C PRO A 61 1.42 12.43 -10.10
N HIS A 62 0.15 12.04 -10.03
CA HIS A 62 -0.97 12.84 -10.54
C HIS A 62 -1.56 13.82 -9.51
N LEU A 63 -1.10 13.76 -8.25
CA LEU A 63 -1.54 14.69 -7.21
C LEU A 63 -0.85 16.02 -7.36
N GLN A 64 -1.59 17.10 -7.11
CA GLN A 64 -1.03 18.45 -7.10
C GLN A 64 -0.07 18.64 -5.92
N GLY A 65 0.96 19.46 -6.12
CA GLY A 65 1.97 19.78 -5.13
C GLY A 65 3.38 19.42 -5.57
N LYS A 66 4.34 20.27 -5.20
CA LYS A 66 5.77 20.09 -5.50
C LYS A 66 6.48 19.21 -4.45
N THR A 67 6.01 19.23 -3.20
CA THR A 67 6.58 18.48 -2.09
C THR A 67 5.65 17.34 -1.66
N LEU A 68 6.19 16.34 -0.96
CA LEU A 68 5.39 15.24 -0.41
C LEU A 68 4.30 15.76 0.54
N ARG A 69 4.67 16.69 1.43
CA ARG A 69 3.72 17.35 2.33
C ARG A 69 2.55 17.97 1.57
N GLN A 70 2.81 18.70 0.48
CA GLN A 70 1.75 19.31 -0.33
C GLN A 70 0.85 18.26 -1.00
N LYS A 71 1.43 17.17 -1.51
CA LYS A 71 0.65 16.08 -2.11
C LYS A 71 -0.26 15.39 -1.11
N VAL A 72 0.20 15.18 0.12
CA VAL A 72 -0.62 14.62 1.21
C VAL A 72 -1.77 15.56 1.56
N ILE A 73 -1.51 16.86 1.72
CA ILE A 73 -2.54 17.88 1.96
C ILE A 73 -3.58 17.86 0.83
N PHE A 74 -3.15 17.83 -0.42
CA PHE A 74 -4.05 17.79 -1.57
C PHE A 74 -4.90 16.51 -1.60
N ALA A 75 -4.30 15.34 -1.33
CA ALA A 75 -5.04 14.07 -1.25
C ALA A 75 -6.12 14.13 -0.15
N LYS A 76 -5.76 14.64 1.03
CA LYS A 76 -6.69 14.80 2.15
C LYS A 76 -7.83 15.75 1.81
N GLN A 77 -7.52 16.91 1.23
CA GLN A 77 -8.48 17.89 0.77
C GLN A 77 -9.44 17.31 -0.27
N LYS A 78 -8.91 16.60 -1.26
CA LYS A 78 -9.71 15.94 -2.31
C LYS A 78 -10.68 14.93 -1.72
N ALA A 79 -10.21 14.06 -0.82
CA ALA A 79 -11.06 13.08 -0.16
C ALA A 79 -12.17 13.74 0.67
N PHE A 80 -11.84 14.80 1.41
CA PHE A 80 -12.80 15.58 2.18
C PHE A 80 -13.90 16.19 1.30
N TYR A 81 -13.54 16.86 0.20
CA TYR A 81 -14.53 17.47 -0.70
C TYR A 81 -15.38 16.44 -1.46
N ASN A 82 -14.84 15.27 -1.72
CA ASN A 82 -15.59 14.16 -2.30
C ASN A 82 -16.48 13.43 -1.28
N ARG A 83 -16.48 13.86 0.00
CA ARG A 83 -17.23 13.25 1.10
C ARG A 83 -16.88 11.78 1.32
N TYR A 84 -15.64 11.41 1.10
CA TYR A 84 -15.15 10.07 1.45
C TYR A 84 -15.01 9.95 2.97
N ALA A 85 -15.04 8.73 3.47
CA ALA A 85 -14.95 8.46 4.90
C ALA A 85 -13.55 8.72 5.45
N GLY A 86 -12.51 8.62 4.62
CA GLY A 86 -11.13 8.84 4.99
C GLY A 86 -10.19 8.73 3.80
N ALA A 87 -8.89 8.86 4.07
CA ALA A 87 -7.84 8.72 3.07
C ALA A 87 -6.65 7.92 3.59
N VAL A 88 -5.94 7.25 2.68
CA VAL A 88 -4.69 6.53 2.96
C VAL A 88 -3.66 6.95 1.93
N PHE A 89 -2.44 7.29 2.38
CA PHE A 89 -1.36 7.70 1.50
C PHE A 89 -0.13 6.84 1.78
N VAL A 90 0.28 6.04 0.80
CA VAL A 90 1.44 5.16 0.91
C VAL A 90 2.39 5.41 -0.26
N MET A 91 3.69 5.35 0.02
CA MET A 91 4.71 5.43 -1.02
C MET A 91 5.95 4.63 -0.65
N ASP A 92 6.77 4.31 -1.64
CA ASP A 92 8.08 3.71 -1.41
C ASP A 92 9.00 4.70 -0.69
N SER A 93 9.74 4.22 0.32
CA SER A 93 10.75 5.06 1.00
C SER A 93 11.98 5.30 0.13
N GLU A 94 12.22 4.43 -0.84
CA GLU A 94 13.46 4.41 -1.66
C GLU A 94 14.73 4.41 -0.79
N GLY A 95 14.69 3.76 0.39
CA GLY A 95 15.78 3.72 1.35
C GLY A 95 15.88 4.94 2.28
N ASN A 96 14.95 5.88 2.20
CA ASN A 96 14.89 7.05 3.10
C ASN A 96 13.68 6.98 4.02
N PRO A 97 13.79 6.44 5.24
CA PRO A 97 12.68 6.34 6.19
C PRO A 97 12.20 7.71 6.70
N CYS A 98 13.00 8.78 6.57
CA CYS A 98 12.59 10.13 6.96
C CYS A 98 11.42 10.67 6.10
N ARG A 99 11.10 10.04 4.95
CA ARG A 99 9.91 10.37 4.17
C ARG A 99 8.63 10.26 4.99
N LEU A 100 8.54 9.32 5.94
CA LEU A 100 7.38 9.19 6.82
C LEU A 100 7.11 10.47 7.63
N VAL A 101 8.16 11.15 8.08
CA VAL A 101 8.04 12.43 8.81
C VAL A 101 7.40 13.51 7.93
N GLU A 102 7.77 13.58 6.66
CA GLU A 102 7.18 14.53 5.71
C GLU A 102 5.71 14.22 5.41
N LEU A 103 5.37 12.94 5.30
CA LEU A 103 3.98 12.50 5.12
C LEU A 103 3.13 12.86 6.35
N SER A 104 3.63 12.57 7.57
CA SER A 104 2.95 12.91 8.83
C SER A 104 2.72 14.40 8.98
N LYS A 105 3.72 15.25 8.67
CA LYS A 105 3.55 16.71 8.64
C LYS A 105 2.47 17.16 7.64
N GLY A 106 2.32 16.46 6.52
CA GLY A 106 1.26 16.73 5.54
C GLY A 106 -0.12 16.35 6.08
N ARG A 107 -0.23 15.17 6.68
CA ARG A 107 -1.45 14.67 7.31
C ARG A 107 -1.97 15.62 8.39
N ASP A 108 -1.09 16.15 9.22
CA ASP A 108 -1.44 16.96 10.39
C ASP A 108 -1.63 18.47 10.07
N ALA A 109 -1.28 18.90 8.85
CA ALA A 109 -1.26 20.32 8.47
C ALA A 109 -2.65 20.93 8.23
N ALA A 110 -3.65 20.14 7.77
CA ALA A 110 -4.97 20.64 7.42
C ALA A 110 -6.05 19.58 7.69
N TYR A 111 -7.31 20.02 7.83
CA TYR A 111 -8.48 19.13 8.03
C TYR A 111 -8.24 18.11 9.15
N ARG A 112 -7.81 18.55 10.33
CA ARG A 112 -7.29 17.68 11.41
C ARG A 112 -8.25 16.57 11.80
N GLU A 113 -9.54 16.84 11.80
CA GLU A 113 -10.59 15.88 12.16
C GLU A 113 -10.90 14.86 11.05
N PHE A 114 -10.42 15.10 9.82
CA PHE A 114 -10.66 14.15 8.73
C PHE A 114 -9.70 12.96 8.83
N PRO A 115 -10.21 11.72 8.90
CA PRO A 115 -9.40 10.53 9.08
C PRO A 115 -8.44 10.32 7.90
N MET A 116 -7.16 10.26 8.20
CA MET A 116 -6.12 9.98 7.22
C MET A 116 -4.97 9.21 7.84
N ALA A 117 -4.60 8.10 7.23
CA ALA A 117 -3.39 7.35 7.54
C ALA A 117 -2.31 7.61 6.48
N VAL A 118 -1.05 7.61 6.92
CA VAL A 118 0.11 7.71 6.04
C VAL A 118 1.09 6.57 6.31
N GLY A 119 1.80 6.12 5.28
CA GLY A 119 2.77 5.05 5.42
C GLY A 119 3.87 5.10 4.37
N ILE A 120 4.96 4.43 4.68
CA ILE A 120 6.03 4.16 3.72
C ILE A 120 6.21 2.66 3.56
N ALA A 121 6.42 2.20 2.34
CA ALA A 121 6.91 0.86 2.08
C ALA A 121 8.45 0.91 2.04
N HIS A 122 9.11 0.21 2.96
CA HIS A 122 10.57 0.28 3.09
C HIS A 122 11.23 -1.02 2.62
N PRO A 123 12.22 -0.96 1.73
CA PRO A 123 12.57 0.19 0.88
C PRO A 123 11.53 0.43 -0.24
N CYS A 124 10.69 -0.57 -0.55
CA CYS A 124 9.59 -0.52 -1.51
C CYS A 124 8.54 -1.59 -1.18
N ILE A 125 7.37 -1.52 -1.84
CA ILE A 125 6.19 -2.35 -1.54
C ILE A 125 6.46 -3.86 -1.68
N GLU A 126 7.36 -4.26 -2.57
CA GLU A 126 7.70 -5.67 -2.76
C GLU A 126 8.41 -6.29 -1.55
N ALA A 127 8.99 -5.48 -0.66
CA ALA A 127 9.53 -5.98 0.60
C ALA A 127 8.45 -6.62 1.49
N TRP A 128 7.24 -6.04 1.52
CA TRP A 128 6.11 -6.59 2.27
C TRP A 128 5.67 -7.95 1.71
N LEU A 129 5.71 -8.11 0.38
CA LEU A 129 5.34 -9.37 -0.29
C LEU A 129 6.34 -10.50 -0.07
N LEU A 130 7.62 -10.17 0.18
CA LEU A 130 8.69 -11.14 0.42
C LEU A 130 8.62 -11.82 1.79
N VAL A 131 7.80 -11.32 2.70
CA VAL A 131 7.70 -11.86 4.07
C VAL A 131 7.12 -13.26 4.10
N ASP A 132 6.10 -13.54 3.29
CA ASP A 132 5.37 -14.80 3.29
C ASP A 132 5.70 -15.63 2.02
N SER A 133 6.67 -16.53 2.15
CA SER A 133 7.07 -17.42 1.06
C SER A 133 5.99 -18.42 0.66
N LEU A 134 5.11 -18.82 1.60
CA LEU A 134 3.96 -19.66 1.31
C LEU A 134 2.90 -18.90 0.49
N ALA A 135 2.67 -17.64 0.80
CA ALA A 135 1.79 -16.78 0.01
C ALA A 135 2.32 -16.62 -1.43
N ILE A 136 3.64 -16.41 -1.59
CA ILE A 136 4.27 -16.35 -2.92
C ILE A 136 4.04 -17.67 -3.68
N ALA A 137 4.31 -18.81 -3.05
CA ALA A 137 4.15 -20.10 -3.70
C ALA A 137 2.71 -20.35 -4.13
N ARG A 138 1.74 -20.11 -3.23
CA ARG A 138 0.30 -20.27 -3.52
C ARG A 138 -0.17 -19.37 -4.65
N ALA A 139 0.19 -18.08 -4.59
CA ALA A 139 -0.23 -17.08 -5.58
C ALA A 139 0.33 -17.33 -6.97
N LEU A 140 1.55 -17.88 -7.06
CA LEU A 140 2.27 -18.08 -8.31
C LEU A 140 2.26 -19.54 -8.80
N GLY A 141 1.60 -20.45 -8.07
CA GLY A 141 1.53 -21.87 -8.43
C GLY A 141 2.89 -22.58 -8.38
N LEU A 142 3.77 -22.19 -7.45
CA LEU A 142 5.08 -22.80 -7.31
C LEU A 142 4.97 -24.11 -6.50
N SER A 143 5.70 -25.15 -6.93
CA SER A 143 5.72 -26.43 -6.23
C SER A 143 6.35 -26.36 -4.83
N ASN A 144 7.28 -25.45 -4.62
CA ASN A 144 7.95 -25.24 -3.33
C ASN A 144 8.00 -23.74 -2.99
N PRO A 145 7.83 -23.38 -1.70
CA PRO A 145 8.02 -22.01 -1.26
C PRO A 145 9.46 -21.52 -1.52
N PRO A 146 9.63 -20.31 -2.05
CA PRO A 146 10.97 -19.77 -2.27
C PRO A 146 11.64 -19.45 -0.92
N VAL A 147 12.98 -19.58 -0.88
CA VAL A 147 13.74 -19.26 0.32
C VAL A 147 14.16 -17.79 0.30
N VAL A 148 13.53 -16.98 1.14
CA VAL A 148 13.92 -15.58 1.37
C VAL A 148 14.78 -15.51 2.63
N ARG A 149 16.10 -15.47 2.45
CA ARG A 149 17.08 -15.55 3.57
C ARG A 149 17.26 -14.24 4.34
N SER A 150 17.08 -13.11 3.67
CA SER A 150 17.28 -11.79 4.27
C SER A 150 16.00 -11.23 4.82
N ASN A 151 16.08 -10.35 5.86
CA ASN A 151 14.96 -9.50 6.21
C ASN A 151 14.67 -8.58 5.00
N PRO A 152 13.44 -8.60 4.46
CA PRO A 152 13.12 -7.85 3.24
C PRO A 152 13.36 -6.33 3.35
N GLU A 153 13.19 -5.75 4.54
CA GLU A 153 13.45 -4.31 4.76
C GLU A 153 14.94 -3.97 4.82
N ASN A 154 15.82 -4.94 5.02
CA ASN A 154 17.27 -4.74 4.97
C ASN A 154 17.84 -4.82 3.56
N LEU A 155 17.01 -5.17 2.57
CA LEU A 155 17.44 -5.15 1.18
C LEU A 155 17.62 -3.69 0.70
N PRO A 156 18.62 -3.43 -0.15
CA PRO A 156 18.84 -2.09 -0.68
C PRO A 156 17.67 -1.60 -1.52
N ALA A 157 17.47 -0.30 -1.57
CA ALA A 157 16.47 0.30 -2.44
C ALA A 157 16.75 -0.01 -3.92
N PRO A 158 15.72 -0.13 -4.79
CA PRO A 158 15.91 -0.47 -6.21
C PRO A 158 16.88 0.45 -6.95
N ARG A 159 16.95 1.72 -6.58
CA ARG A 159 17.89 2.70 -7.17
C ARG A 159 19.32 2.52 -6.66
N ALA A 160 19.51 2.01 -5.45
CA ALA A 160 20.83 1.79 -4.85
C ALA A 160 21.48 0.51 -5.37
N ASN A 161 20.70 -0.54 -5.62
CA ASN A 161 21.21 -1.80 -6.17
C ASN A 161 20.17 -2.44 -7.10
N ARG A 162 20.49 -2.51 -8.40
CA ARG A 162 19.57 -3.07 -9.42
C ARG A 162 19.46 -4.59 -9.34
N ASP A 163 20.51 -5.26 -8.90
CA ASP A 163 20.61 -6.73 -8.96
C ASP A 163 20.19 -7.40 -7.65
N HIS A 164 20.16 -6.65 -6.54
CA HIS A 164 19.84 -7.18 -5.22
C HIS A 164 18.94 -6.19 -4.45
N ASN A 165 17.67 -6.15 -4.78
CA ASN A 165 16.64 -5.34 -4.15
C ASN A 165 15.33 -6.13 -4.07
N PRO A 166 14.32 -5.70 -3.30
CA PRO A 166 13.08 -6.47 -3.14
C PRO A 166 12.38 -6.82 -4.45
N LYS A 167 12.35 -5.90 -5.43
CA LYS A 167 11.73 -6.16 -6.76
C LYS A 167 12.45 -7.29 -7.49
N ARG A 168 13.78 -7.27 -7.45
CA ARG A 168 14.59 -8.30 -8.09
C ARG A 168 14.50 -9.64 -7.38
N VAL A 169 14.59 -9.63 -6.05
CA VAL A 169 14.46 -10.84 -5.24
C VAL A 169 13.11 -11.49 -5.46
N LEU A 170 12.03 -10.70 -5.45
CA LEU A 170 10.67 -11.22 -5.70
C LEU A 170 10.52 -11.79 -7.11
N ALA A 171 11.12 -11.16 -8.13
CA ALA A 171 11.14 -11.70 -9.49
C ALA A 171 11.86 -13.04 -9.56
N ILE A 172 12.99 -13.19 -8.88
CA ILE A 172 13.74 -14.46 -8.79
C ILE A 172 12.90 -15.53 -8.07
N CYS A 173 12.26 -15.18 -6.97
CA CYS A 173 11.32 -16.07 -6.26
C CYS A 173 10.19 -16.55 -7.17
N ALA A 174 9.74 -15.72 -8.10
CA ALA A 174 8.75 -16.05 -9.11
C ALA A 174 9.29 -16.86 -10.31
N GLY A 175 10.56 -17.30 -10.26
CA GLY A 175 11.20 -18.05 -11.35
C GLY A 175 11.56 -17.20 -12.58
N ARG A 176 11.66 -15.88 -12.42
CA ARG A 176 11.92 -14.95 -13.53
C ARG A 176 13.35 -14.42 -13.53
N SER A 177 14.03 -14.54 -14.67
CA SER A 177 15.43 -14.11 -14.80
C SER A 177 15.62 -12.60 -14.88
N ALA A 178 14.68 -11.85 -15.49
CA ALA A 178 14.86 -10.42 -15.75
C ALA A 178 13.59 -9.57 -15.57
N LYS A 179 12.40 -10.15 -15.65
CA LYS A 179 11.13 -9.41 -15.67
C LYS A 179 10.53 -9.28 -14.26
N ALA A 180 10.20 -8.08 -13.83
CA ALA A 180 9.44 -7.86 -12.59
C ALA A 180 8.10 -8.61 -12.60
N ILE A 181 7.57 -8.90 -11.41
CA ILE A 181 6.20 -9.43 -11.30
C ILE A 181 5.19 -8.38 -11.78
N SER A 182 4.06 -8.84 -12.27
CA SER A 182 2.96 -7.96 -12.67
C SER A 182 2.18 -7.45 -11.45
N SER A 183 1.43 -6.36 -11.62
CA SER A 183 0.53 -5.85 -10.58
C SER A 183 -0.51 -6.91 -10.16
N LYS A 184 -0.99 -7.74 -11.09
CA LYS A 184 -1.91 -8.84 -10.81
C LYS A 184 -1.28 -9.89 -9.90
N GLU A 185 -0.05 -10.28 -10.16
CA GLU A 185 0.68 -11.26 -9.33
C GLU A 185 0.97 -10.69 -7.94
N ALA A 186 1.39 -9.42 -7.86
CA ALA A 186 1.59 -8.74 -6.58
C ALA A 186 0.28 -8.71 -5.75
N THR A 187 -0.85 -8.42 -6.39
CA THR A 187 -2.18 -8.48 -5.74
C THR A 187 -2.50 -9.90 -5.26
N LEU A 188 -2.26 -10.93 -6.07
CA LEU A 188 -2.52 -12.32 -5.67
C LEU A 188 -1.66 -12.74 -4.47
N ILE A 189 -0.39 -12.31 -4.42
CA ILE A 189 0.48 -12.56 -3.26
C ILE A 189 -0.09 -11.86 -2.02
N ALA A 190 -0.48 -10.58 -2.13
CA ALA A 190 -1.07 -9.84 -1.01
C ALA A 190 -2.38 -10.49 -0.49
N LEU A 191 -3.23 -10.99 -1.39
CA LEU A 191 -4.44 -11.75 -1.05
C LEU A 191 -4.09 -13.05 -0.31
N ALA A 192 -3.02 -13.72 -0.70
CA ALA A 192 -2.58 -14.98 -0.10
C ALA A 192 -1.87 -14.82 1.25
N ILE A 193 -1.41 -13.63 1.64
CA ILE A 193 -0.84 -13.34 2.95
C ILE A 193 -1.92 -13.49 4.02
N THR A 194 -1.71 -14.37 4.99
CA THR A 194 -2.64 -14.63 6.10
C THR A 194 -2.09 -14.21 7.46
N ASP A 195 -0.78 -14.16 7.61
CA ASP A 195 -0.12 -13.80 8.88
C ASP A 195 0.36 -12.34 8.85
N LEU A 196 -0.52 -11.43 9.24
CA LEU A 196 -0.17 -10.02 9.38
C LEU A 196 0.77 -9.75 10.56
N ALA A 197 0.78 -10.61 11.58
CA ALA A 197 1.70 -10.48 12.70
C ALA A 197 3.15 -10.76 12.26
N ALA A 198 3.37 -11.79 11.45
CA ALA A 198 4.67 -12.03 10.83
C ALA A 198 5.10 -10.87 9.93
N LEU A 199 4.16 -10.28 9.18
CA LEU A 199 4.44 -9.12 8.33
C LEU A 199 4.88 -7.90 9.15
N ARG A 200 4.21 -7.60 10.26
CA ARG A 200 4.61 -6.55 11.21
C ARG A 200 6.00 -6.77 11.79
N ASN A 201 6.25 -7.97 12.30
CA ASN A 201 7.53 -8.32 12.93
C ASN A 201 8.72 -8.26 11.97
N ARG A 202 8.52 -8.65 10.70
CA ARG A 202 9.57 -8.66 9.69
C ARG A 202 9.70 -7.34 8.91
N CYS A 203 8.70 -6.45 9.02
CA CYS A 203 8.70 -5.13 8.40
C CYS A 203 8.45 -4.02 9.43
N PRO A 204 9.36 -3.87 10.44
CA PRO A 204 9.18 -2.92 11.54
C PRO A 204 9.36 -1.46 11.14
N VAL A 205 10.01 -1.18 10.01
CA VAL A 205 10.27 0.20 9.53
C VAL A 205 9.14 0.71 8.66
N GLY A 206 8.54 -0.14 7.83
CA GLY A 206 7.51 0.24 6.87
C GLY A 206 6.12 -0.24 7.25
N PHE A 207 5.92 -1.57 7.33
CA PHE A 207 4.58 -2.12 7.50
C PHE A 207 4.01 -1.92 8.91
N GLU A 208 4.81 -2.10 9.97
CA GLU A 208 4.30 -1.93 11.33
C GLU A 208 3.80 -0.51 11.61
N PRO A 209 4.54 0.59 11.31
CA PRO A 209 4.01 1.93 11.46
C PRO A 209 2.77 2.20 10.60
N PHE A 210 2.72 1.64 9.39
CA PHE A 210 1.54 1.74 8.53
C PHE A 210 0.34 1.04 9.15
N ALA A 211 0.51 -0.18 9.67
CA ALA A 211 -0.56 -0.93 10.31
C ALA A 211 -1.12 -0.20 11.54
N GLN A 212 -0.26 0.40 12.37
CA GLN A 212 -0.67 1.23 13.51
C GLN A 212 -1.50 2.44 13.07
N GLU A 213 -1.06 3.17 12.05
CA GLU A 213 -1.82 4.29 11.48
C GLU A 213 -3.21 3.86 10.99
N ILE A 214 -3.31 2.68 10.36
CA ILE A 214 -4.60 2.14 9.91
C ILE A 214 -5.50 1.79 11.09
N GLU A 215 -4.98 1.10 12.10
CA GLU A 215 -5.75 0.69 13.29
C GLU A 215 -6.26 1.88 14.10
N GLU A 216 -5.47 2.94 14.22
CA GLU A 216 -5.82 4.13 14.98
C GLU A 216 -6.79 5.05 14.24
N ARG A 217 -6.66 5.19 12.92
CA ARG A 217 -7.33 6.26 12.16
C ARG A 217 -8.36 5.79 11.15
N ILE A 218 -8.20 4.60 10.61
CA ILE A 218 -9.06 4.09 9.52
C ILE A 218 -9.98 2.96 9.99
N ALA A 219 -9.45 1.97 10.71
CA ALA A 219 -10.24 0.84 11.17
C ALA A 219 -11.47 1.25 12.03
N PRO A 220 -11.41 2.30 12.87
CA PRO A 220 -12.60 2.76 13.61
C PRO A 220 -13.78 3.21 12.74
N LEU A 221 -13.50 3.58 11.48
CA LEU A 221 -14.55 3.94 10.53
C LEU A 221 -15.44 2.76 10.13
N PHE A 222 -15.02 1.52 10.37
CA PHE A 222 -15.69 0.30 9.91
C PHE A 222 -16.20 -0.60 11.04
N ARG A 223 -16.05 -0.14 12.28
CA ARG A 223 -16.59 -0.78 13.48
C ARG A 223 -18.00 -0.32 13.79
#